data_087a1d688e481e6e2ca3516f8d526d1f
#
_entry.id   087a1d688e481e6e2ca3516f8d526d1f
#
_cell.length_a   1.000
_cell.length_b   1.000
_cell.length_c   1.000
_cell.angle_alpha   90.00
_cell.angle_beta   90.00
_cell.angle_gamma   90.00
#
_symmetry.space_group_name_H-M   'P 1'
#
loop_
_entity.id
_entity.type
_entity.pdbx_description
1 polymer ?
#
loop_
_entity_poly.entity_id
_entity_poly.type
_entity_poly.pdbx_seq_one_letter_code
_entity_poly.pdbx_strand_id
1 'polypeptide(L)'
;MALNPLSEPLRTGCALQEHIGEDSGSANAAPISEESPYPRLEPGIYDAECMSAGIYRDPRYHAWKCRLEFSVLPDAERVFGFLHLGNGQKARAGRSSEYWRAWVIANGNQPRKRQVLTPRVFMGKIFEVKISDVVRRFDGRDHPPGTAYSVIRQIVRRLYP
;
A
#
# COMPACT_ATOMS: atom_id res chain seq x y z
N MET A 1 -31.23 8.49 -59.00
CA MET A 1 -31.03 9.90 -59.46
C MET A 1 -30.05 10.49 -58.45
N ALA A 2 -28.82 10.52 -58.82
CA ALA A 2 -28.10 11.67 -59.38
C ALA A 2 -27.72 12.65 -58.26
N LEU A 3 -26.52 13.11 -58.00
CA LEU A 3 -25.20 13.11 -58.61
C LEU A 3 -24.26 13.80 -57.56
N ASN A 4 -23.05 13.35 -57.50
CA ASN A 4 -21.88 14.06 -57.04
C ASN A 4 -21.67 15.37 -57.84
N PRO A 5 -20.89 16.38 -57.47
CA PRO A 5 -19.43 16.29 -57.58
C PRO A 5 -18.61 17.12 -56.57
N LEU A 6 -17.40 16.62 -56.23
CA LEU A 6 -16.06 17.18 -56.56
C LEU A 6 -15.78 18.66 -56.30
N SER A 7 -14.77 18.93 -55.43
CA SER A 7 -13.66 19.82 -55.79
C SER A 7 -12.58 19.82 -54.70
N GLU A 8 -11.44 19.19 -54.96
CA GLU A 8 -10.10 19.72 -54.61
C GLU A 8 -9.75 20.79 -55.65
N PRO A 9 -8.64 21.52 -55.62
CA PRO A 9 -7.40 21.44 -54.83
C PRO A 9 -6.77 22.81 -54.42
N LEU A 10 -5.58 22.79 -53.87
CA LEU A 10 -4.36 23.60 -54.13
C LEU A 10 -3.57 23.84 -52.87
N ARG A 11 -2.44 23.12 -52.65
CA ARG A 11 -1.04 23.48 -52.99
C ARG A 11 -0.58 24.90 -52.60
N THR A 12 0.41 24.93 -51.71
CA THR A 12 1.64 25.75 -51.72
C THR A 12 2.22 25.66 -50.32
N GLY A 13 3.34 25.10 -49.93
CA GLY A 13 4.65 25.20 -50.54
C GLY A 13 5.45 26.37 -49.93
N CYS A 14 6.31 26.08 -48.92
CA CYS A 14 7.54 26.78 -48.58
C CYS A 14 8.18 26.05 -47.41
N ALA A 15 9.21 25.27 -47.58
CA ALA A 15 10.63 25.62 -47.68
C ALA A 15 11.26 25.89 -46.30
N LEU A 16 12.01 24.85 -45.83
CA LEU A 16 13.33 24.89 -45.20
C LEU A 16 13.70 26.08 -44.30
N GLN A 17 13.95 25.76 -43.06
CA GLN A 17 15.18 26.26 -42.41
C GLN A 17 15.60 25.30 -41.29
N GLU A 18 16.68 24.59 -41.57
CA GLU A 18 17.51 23.91 -40.58
C GLU A 18 18.08 24.94 -39.62
N HIS A 19 17.84 24.79 -38.36
CA HIS A 19 18.69 25.36 -37.33
C HIS A 19 19.17 24.20 -36.44
N ILE A 20 20.38 23.79 -36.77
CA ILE A 20 21.28 23.07 -35.90
C ILE A 20 21.63 24.03 -34.76
N GLY A 21 21.10 23.77 -33.62
CA GLY A 21 21.49 24.35 -32.34
C GLY A 21 21.90 23.20 -31.43
N GLU A 22 23.20 22.88 -31.44
CA GLU A 22 23.86 22.14 -30.41
C GLU A 22 23.73 22.95 -29.11
N ASP A 23 22.84 22.57 -28.24
CA ASP A 23 22.90 23.00 -26.86
C ASP A 23 23.16 21.77 -26.00
N SER A 24 24.45 21.54 -25.77
CA SER A 24 25.00 20.63 -24.77
C SER A 24 24.72 21.20 -23.39
N GLY A 25 23.46 21.11 -22.99
CA GLY A 25 22.99 21.26 -21.60
C GLY A 25 23.12 19.94 -20.90
N SER A 26 24.30 19.62 -20.39
CA SER A 26 24.49 18.60 -19.39
C SER A 26 23.66 18.99 -18.15
N ALA A 27 22.40 18.64 -18.17
CA ALA A 27 21.58 18.62 -16.98
C ALA A 27 22.14 17.51 -16.08
N ASN A 28 22.98 17.89 -15.15
CA ASN A 28 23.28 17.15 -13.96
C ASN A 28 21.95 16.99 -13.21
N ALA A 29 21.15 16.02 -13.62
CA ALA A 29 20.04 15.55 -12.84
C ALA A 29 20.65 15.00 -11.54
N ALA A 30 20.53 15.76 -10.47
CA ALA A 30 20.87 15.25 -9.15
C ALA A 30 20.16 13.90 -8.99
N PRO A 31 20.84 12.86 -8.48
CA PRO A 31 20.20 11.59 -8.27
C PRO A 31 18.99 11.82 -7.39
N ILE A 32 17.81 11.50 -7.91
CA ILE A 32 16.58 11.50 -7.13
C ILE A 32 16.81 10.45 -6.07
N SER A 33 17.00 10.89 -4.85
CA SER A 33 17.06 10.01 -3.68
C SER A 33 15.71 9.31 -3.60
N GLU A 34 15.66 8.03 -3.86
CA GLU A 34 14.50 7.19 -3.57
C GLU A 34 14.41 7.02 -2.05
N GLU A 35 14.06 8.09 -1.36
CA GLU A 35 13.66 7.97 0.04
C GLU A 35 12.39 7.14 0.06
N SER A 36 12.42 6.07 0.85
CA SER A 36 11.22 5.26 1.07
C SER A 36 10.13 6.17 1.64
N PRO A 37 8.94 6.23 1.02
CA PRO A 37 7.83 7.04 1.52
C PRO A 37 7.29 6.52 2.87
N TYR A 38 7.87 5.45 3.37
CA TYR A 38 7.47 4.81 4.62
C TYR A 38 8.51 5.08 5.70
N PRO A 39 8.09 5.50 6.90
CA PRO A 39 9.00 5.75 8.01
C PRO A 39 9.69 4.46 8.44
N ARG A 40 10.90 4.58 8.93
CA ARG A 40 11.62 3.50 9.56
C ARG A 40 11.66 3.74 11.06
N LEU A 41 10.96 2.88 11.79
CA LEU A 41 10.99 2.79 13.24
C LEU A 41 11.90 1.63 13.67
N GLU A 42 12.53 1.74 14.81
CA GLU A 42 13.26 0.59 15.34
C GLU A 42 12.33 -0.58 15.61
N PRO A 43 12.77 -1.83 15.34
CA PRO A 43 11.97 -3.00 15.68
C PRO A 43 11.65 -3.06 17.17
N GLY A 44 10.39 -3.19 17.52
CA GLY A 44 9.96 -3.13 18.92
C GLY A 44 8.47 -3.30 19.11
N ILE A 45 8.03 -3.03 20.33
CA ILE A 45 6.61 -3.00 20.72
C ILE A 45 6.23 -1.55 20.96
N TYR A 46 5.13 -1.14 20.38
CA TYR A 46 4.63 0.23 20.38
C TYR A 46 3.13 0.26 20.60
N ASP A 47 2.67 1.37 21.16
CA ASP A 47 1.26 1.72 21.22
C ASP A 47 0.88 2.43 19.91
N ALA A 48 -0.18 1.99 19.25
CA ALA A 48 -0.59 2.58 17.98
C ALA A 48 -2.10 2.61 17.82
N GLU A 49 -2.62 3.72 17.31
CA GLU A 49 -4.03 3.89 16.98
C GLU A 49 -4.30 3.45 15.54
N CYS A 50 -5.32 2.62 15.33
CA CYS A 50 -5.75 2.22 13.99
C CYS A 50 -6.60 3.30 13.35
N MET A 51 -6.04 4.00 12.36
CA MET A 51 -6.68 5.10 11.65
C MET A 51 -7.58 4.63 10.52
N SER A 52 -7.18 3.56 9.83
CA SER A 52 -7.93 3.03 8.69
C SER A 52 -7.77 1.52 8.56
N ALA A 53 -8.82 0.87 8.05
CA ALA A 53 -8.83 -0.57 7.83
C ALA A 53 -9.63 -0.93 6.58
N GLY A 54 -9.05 -1.71 5.67
CA GLY A 54 -9.69 -2.09 4.42
C GLY A 54 -9.28 -3.47 3.92
N ILE A 55 -10.24 -4.22 3.35
CA ILE A 55 -9.98 -5.52 2.72
C ILE A 55 -9.79 -5.31 1.23
N TYR A 56 -8.75 -5.93 0.67
CA TYR A 56 -8.48 -5.92 -0.76
C TYR A 56 -7.93 -7.27 -1.22
N ARG A 57 -7.97 -7.49 -2.52
CA ARG A 57 -7.34 -8.65 -3.13
C ARG A 57 -5.97 -8.25 -3.67
N ASP A 58 -4.92 -8.87 -3.15
CA ASP A 58 -3.56 -8.65 -3.63
C ASP A 58 -3.41 -9.31 -5.00
N PRO A 59 -3.16 -8.54 -6.08
CA PRO A 59 -3.07 -9.09 -7.43
C PRO A 59 -1.84 -9.97 -7.64
N ARG A 60 -0.77 -9.78 -6.86
CA ARG A 60 0.46 -10.56 -7.00
C ARG A 60 0.34 -11.97 -6.44
N TYR A 61 -0.34 -12.08 -5.31
CA TYR A 61 -0.46 -13.36 -4.58
C TYR A 61 -1.85 -13.97 -4.74
N HIS A 62 -2.76 -13.31 -5.46
CA HIS A 62 -4.18 -13.70 -5.56
C HIS A 62 -4.84 -13.96 -4.20
N ALA A 63 -4.32 -13.31 -3.17
CA ALA A 63 -4.73 -13.49 -1.78
C ALA A 63 -5.56 -12.30 -1.29
N TRP A 64 -6.50 -12.58 -0.39
CA TRP A 64 -7.22 -11.53 0.31
C TRP A 64 -6.43 -11.09 1.53
N LYS A 65 -6.23 -9.78 1.65
CA LYS A 65 -5.53 -9.13 2.77
C LYS A 65 -6.36 -8.00 3.34
N CYS A 66 -6.23 -7.76 4.63
CA CYS A 66 -6.69 -6.54 5.25
C CYS A 66 -5.48 -5.63 5.48
N ARG A 67 -5.50 -4.44 4.88
CA ARG A 67 -4.53 -3.38 5.17
C ARG A 67 -5.06 -2.56 6.33
N LEU A 68 -4.24 -2.40 7.34
CA LEU A 68 -4.46 -1.54 8.48
C LEU A 68 -3.43 -0.41 8.43
N GLU A 69 -3.86 0.80 8.68
CA GLU A 69 -3.01 1.97 8.82
C GLU A 69 -3.04 2.42 10.27
N PHE A 70 -1.88 2.52 10.87
CA PHE A 70 -1.71 2.90 12.26
C PHE A 70 -0.92 4.19 12.39
N SER A 71 -1.29 4.98 13.39
CA SER A 71 -0.52 6.09 13.91
C SER A 71 0.20 5.63 15.17
N VAL A 72 1.51 5.54 15.13
CA VAL A 72 2.34 5.05 16.25
C VAL A 72 2.60 6.19 17.21
N LEU A 73 2.36 5.95 18.49
CA LEU A 73 2.52 6.95 19.55
C LEU A 73 3.94 6.95 20.10
N PRO A 74 4.48 8.11 20.54
CA PRO A 74 3.83 9.43 20.59
C PRO A 74 3.95 10.24 19.29
N ASP A 75 4.83 9.86 18.34
CA ASP A 75 5.27 10.72 17.24
C ASP A 75 4.28 10.76 16.06
N ALA A 76 3.18 10.02 16.15
CA ALA A 76 2.13 9.89 15.13
C ALA A 76 2.65 9.37 13.76
N GLU A 77 3.75 8.62 13.78
CA GLU A 77 4.30 8.01 12.57
C GLU A 77 3.34 6.98 11.97
N ARG A 78 3.15 7.04 10.64
CA ARG A 78 2.23 6.15 9.94
C ARG A 78 2.92 4.85 9.56
N VAL A 79 2.43 3.74 10.09
CA VAL A 79 2.92 2.41 9.78
C VAL A 79 1.77 1.51 9.34
N PHE A 80 2.03 0.66 8.37
CA PHE A 80 1.03 -0.27 7.83
C PHE A 80 1.20 -1.68 8.37
N GLY A 81 0.07 -2.34 8.57
CA GLY A 81 -0.01 -3.77 8.86
C GLY A 81 -0.85 -4.49 7.81
N PHE A 82 -0.49 -5.72 7.51
CA PHE A 82 -1.20 -6.55 6.53
C PHE A 82 -1.58 -7.87 7.16
N LEU A 83 -2.88 -8.13 7.28
CA LEU A 83 -3.41 -9.36 7.85
C LEU A 83 -3.92 -10.26 6.73
N HIS A 84 -3.45 -11.48 6.69
CA HIS A 84 -3.86 -12.46 5.68
C HIS A 84 -5.22 -13.07 6.02
N LEU A 85 -6.16 -13.08 5.05
CA LEU A 85 -7.46 -13.73 5.18
C LEU A 85 -7.48 -15.12 4.56
N GLY A 86 -6.99 -15.24 3.33
CA GLY A 86 -6.96 -16.49 2.56
C GLY A 86 -6.89 -16.26 1.05
N ASN A 87 -6.78 -17.36 0.30
CA ASN A 87 -6.56 -17.34 -1.16
C ASN A 87 -7.82 -17.71 -1.97
N GLY A 88 -9.00 -17.79 -1.36
CA GLY A 88 -10.23 -18.16 -2.03
C GLY A 88 -10.78 -17.10 -2.99
N GLN A 89 -11.85 -17.46 -3.71
CA GLN A 89 -12.54 -16.51 -4.60
C GLN A 89 -13.18 -15.34 -3.83
N LYS A 90 -13.58 -15.56 -2.58
CA LYS A 90 -14.19 -14.56 -1.70
C LYS A 90 -13.32 -14.33 -0.47
N ALA A 91 -13.33 -13.10 0.03
CA ALA A 91 -12.69 -12.75 1.29
C ALA A 91 -13.36 -13.52 2.45
N ARG A 92 -12.66 -14.50 2.98
CA ARG A 92 -13.13 -15.29 4.13
C ARG A 92 -11.99 -15.46 5.13
N ALA A 93 -12.26 -15.15 6.38
CA ALA A 93 -11.32 -15.35 7.46
C ALA A 93 -11.62 -16.68 8.16
N GLY A 94 -10.75 -17.67 7.98
CA GLY A 94 -10.78 -18.90 8.78
C GLY A 94 -10.24 -18.64 10.19
N ARG A 95 -10.55 -19.49 11.15
CA ARG A 95 -10.08 -19.38 12.56
C ARG A 95 -8.56 -19.37 12.71
N SER A 96 -7.85 -19.98 11.77
CA SER A 96 -6.38 -20.01 11.71
C SER A 96 -5.76 -18.77 11.06
N SER A 97 -6.56 -17.91 10.40
CA SER A 97 -6.04 -16.74 9.72
C SER A 97 -5.56 -15.67 10.71
N GLU A 98 -4.56 -14.88 10.28
CA GLU A 98 -4.07 -13.72 11.05
C GLU A 98 -5.18 -12.71 11.28
N TYR A 99 -6.00 -12.46 10.25
CA TYR A 99 -7.13 -11.56 10.34
C TYR A 99 -8.13 -11.97 11.44
N TRP A 100 -8.48 -13.25 11.51
CA TRP A 100 -9.44 -13.72 12.52
C TRP A 100 -8.89 -13.51 13.93
N ARG A 101 -7.63 -13.86 14.18
CA ARG A 101 -6.97 -13.67 15.49
C ARG A 101 -6.93 -12.20 15.90
N ALA A 102 -6.50 -11.32 14.98
CA ALA A 102 -6.48 -9.89 15.20
C ALA A 102 -7.89 -9.32 15.44
N TRP A 103 -8.88 -9.80 14.69
CA TRP A 103 -10.28 -9.40 14.84
C TRP A 103 -10.82 -9.73 16.25
N VAL A 104 -10.52 -10.91 16.77
CA VAL A 104 -10.90 -11.31 18.14
C VAL A 104 -10.27 -10.37 19.16
N ILE A 105 -8.99 -10.03 19.02
CA ILE A 105 -8.31 -9.07 19.89
C ILE A 105 -9.03 -7.70 19.83
N ALA A 106 -9.30 -7.20 18.64
CA ALA A 106 -9.95 -5.92 18.44
C ALA A 106 -11.39 -5.87 18.96
N ASN A 107 -12.14 -6.97 18.81
CA ASN A 107 -13.52 -7.08 19.27
C ASN A 107 -13.63 -7.38 20.78
N GLY A 108 -12.57 -7.94 21.36
CA GLY A 108 -12.55 -8.40 22.75
C GLY A 108 -13.26 -9.74 23.01
N ASN A 109 -13.94 -10.28 22.01
CA ASN A 109 -14.67 -11.55 22.10
C ASN A 109 -14.63 -12.31 20.79
N GLN A 110 -14.82 -13.62 20.84
CA GLN A 110 -14.97 -14.43 19.64
C GLN A 110 -16.24 -14.04 18.87
N PRO A 111 -16.21 -14.11 17.54
CA PRO A 111 -17.37 -13.80 16.72
C PRO A 111 -18.49 -14.82 16.96
N ARG A 112 -19.73 -14.33 16.99
CA ARG A 112 -20.92 -15.19 17.03
C ARG A 112 -21.07 -15.96 15.72
N LYS A 113 -21.82 -17.06 15.77
CA LYS A 113 -22.14 -17.85 14.57
C LYS A 113 -22.76 -16.93 13.50
N ARG A 114 -22.21 -16.97 12.27
CA ARG A 114 -22.61 -16.14 11.12
C ARG A 114 -22.34 -14.63 11.25
N GLN A 115 -21.59 -14.19 12.24
CA GLN A 115 -21.21 -12.78 12.36
C GLN A 115 -20.26 -12.39 11.22
N VAL A 116 -20.52 -11.24 10.60
CA VAL A 116 -19.65 -10.67 9.58
C VAL A 116 -18.45 -10.03 10.26
N LEU A 117 -17.25 -10.44 9.88
CA LEU A 117 -16.00 -9.91 10.42
C LEU A 117 -15.59 -8.65 9.65
N THR A 118 -16.15 -7.51 10.02
CA THR A 118 -15.86 -6.25 9.33
C THR A 118 -14.53 -5.66 9.81
N PRO A 119 -13.71 -5.02 8.93
CA PRO A 119 -12.48 -4.36 9.34
C PRO A 119 -12.70 -3.11 10.20
N ARG A 120 -13.92 -2.57 10.23
CA ARG A 120 -14.27 -1.42 11.07
C ARG A 120 -14.01 -1.66 12.57
N VAL A 121 -13.94 -2.92 13.00
CA VAL A 121 -13.66 -3.28 14.39
C VAL A 121 -12.31 -2.73 14.89
N PHE A 122 -11.37 -2.48 13.99
CA PHE A 122 -10.04 -1.95 14.34
C PHE A 122 -10.02 -0.43 14.50
N MET A 123 -10.86 0.28 13.74
CA MET A 123 -10.78 1.74 13.60
C MET A 123 -11.01 2.48 14.92
N GLY A 124 -10.18 3.51 15.15
CA GLY A 124 -10.25 4.38 16.34
C GLY A 124 -9.86 3.67 17.64
N LYS A 125 -9.24 2.51 17.56
CA LYS A 125 -8.78 1.77 18.75
C LYS A 125 -7.27 1.78 18.85
N ILE A 126 -6.79 1.79 20.07
CA ILE A 126 -5.37 1.73 20.38
C ILE A 126 -4.97 0.30 20.72
N PHE A 127 -3.89 -0.14 20.09
CA PHE A 127 -3.34 -1.48 20.24
C PHE A 127 -1.87 -1.41 20.61
N GLU A 128 -1.43 -2.37 21.38
CA GLU A 128 -0.02 -2.72 21.47
C GLU A 128 0.32 -3.55 20.23
N VAL A 129 1.28 -3.07 19.44
CA VAL A 129 1.66 -3.67 18.16
C VAL A 129 3.15 -3.98 18.12
N LYS A 130 3.51 -5.06 17.45
CA LYS A 130 4.90 -5.42 17.19
C LYS A 130 5.30 -4.92 15.80
N ILE A 131 6.30 -4.04 15.75
CA ILE A 131 6.88 -3.49 14.53
C ILE A 131 8.19 -4.23 14.21
N SER A 132 8.43 -4.48 12.94
CA SER A 132 9.71 -4.99 12.45
C SER A 132 10.02 -4.46 11.06
N ASP A 133 11.30 -4.43 10.71
CA ASP A 133 11.76 -4.01 9.39
C ASP A 133 11.45 -5.06 8.32
N VAL A 134 11.12 -4.55 7.14
CA VAL A 134 11.10 -5.33 5.90
C VAL A 134 12.44 -5.13 5.20
N VAL A 135 13.32 -6.09 5.38
CA VAL A 135 14.68 -6.06 4.81
C VAL A 135 14.76 -6.78 3.46
N ARG A 136 13.77 -7.63 3.14
CA ARG A 136 13.73 -8.39 1.89
C ARG A 136 12.60 -7.94 0.99
N ARG A 137 12.92 -7.77 -0.27
CA ARG A 137 11.95 -7.56 -1.34
C ARG A 137 11.18 -8.85 -1.62
N PHE A 138 10.09 -8.72 -2.36
CA PHE A 138 9.24 -9.88 -2.71
C PHE A 138 9.96 -10.90 -3.61
N ASP A 139 10.98 -10.45 -4.38
CA ASP A 139 11.83 -11.29 -5.24
C ASP A 139 12.94 -12.03 -4.47
N GLY A 140 12.94 -11.93 -3.14
CA GLY A 140 13.90 -12.58 -2.25
C GLY A 140 15.23 -11.85 -2.12
N ARG A 141 15.44 -10.75 -2.84
CA ARG A 141 16.63 -9.89 -2.70
C ARG A 141 16.47 -8.96 -1.50
N ASP A 142 17.59 -8.56 -0.94
CA ASP A 142 17.58 -7.56 0.12
C ASP A 142 17.23 -6.17 -0.46
N HIS A 143 16.57 -5.36 0.35
CA HIS A 143 16.38 -3.96 0.04
C HIS A 143 17.73 -3.24 -0.01
N PRO A 144 17.92 -2.29 -0.93
CA PRO A 144 19.10 -1.44 -0.91
C PRO A 144 19.28 -0.78 0.47
N PRO A 145 20.53 -0.51 0.88
CA PRO A 145 20.78 0.21 2.14
C PRO A 145 19.97 1.52 2.20
N GLY A 146 19.26 1.74 3.30
CA GLY A 146 18.42 2.94 3.49
C GLY A 146 16.99 2.85 2.95
N THR A 147 16.62 1.79 2.21
CA THR A 147 15.25 1.63 1.69
C THR A 147 14.40 0.62 2.48
N ALA A 148 14.94 0.06 3.56
CA ALA A 148 14.18 -0.75 4.49
C ALA A 148 13.08 0.11 5.14
N TYR A 149 11.90 -0.45 5.30
CA TYR A 149 10.77 0.22 5.93
C TYR A 149 10.15 -0.66 7.01
N SER A 150 9.42 -0.02 7.92
CA SER A 150 8.80 -0.71 9.04
C SER A 150 7.37 -1.14 8.72
N VAL A 151 6.99 -2.31 9.23
CA VAL A 151 5.62 -2.82 9.15
C VAL A 151 5.17 -3.37 10.50
N ILE A 152 3.87 -3.32 10.74
CA ILE A 152 3.28 -4.02 11.87
C ILE A 152 3.15 -5.49 11.52
N ARG A 153 3.85 -6.33 12.27
CA ARG A 153 3.84 -7.80 12.12
C ARG A 153 2.74 -8.46 12.92
N GLN A 154 2.37 -7.85 14.05
CA GLN A 154 1.42 -8.46 14.95
C GLN A 154 0.69 -7.39 15.76
N ILE A 155 -0.61 -7.57 15.93
CA ILE A 155 -1.40 -6.91 16.97
C ILE A 155 -1.32 -7.80 18.20
N VAL A 156 -0.72 -7.30 19.29
CA VAL A 156 -0.48 -8.06 20.51
C VAL A 156 -1.74 -8.07 21.37
N ARG A 157 -2.24 -6.89 21.70
CA ARG A 157 -3.47 -6.72 22.49
C ARG A 157 -4.12 -5.35 22.22
N ARG A 158 -5.39 -5.24 22.56
CA ARG A 158 -6.09 -3.97 22.61
C ARG A 158 -5.85 -3.31 23.96
N LEU A 159 -5.48 -2.02 23.94
CA LEU A 159 -5.17 -1.27 25.17
C LEU A 159 -6.40 -0.57 25.75
N TYR A 160 -7.25 -0.03 24.86
CA TYR A 160 -8.45 0.68 25.29
C TYR A 160 -9.68 0.16 24.50
N PRO A 161 -10.87 0.18 25.13
CA PRO A 161 -12.10 -0.34 24.54
C PRO A 161 -12.55 0.41 23.30
#